data_f8c6564a56710bd94265b647be06d77f
#
_entry.id   f8c6564a56710bd94265b647be06d77f
#
_cell.length_a   1.000
_cell.length_b   1.000
_cell.length_c   1.000
_cell.angle_alpha   90.00
_cell.angle_beta   90.00
_cell.angle_gamma   90.00
#
_symmetry.space_group_name_H-M   'P 1'
#
loop_
_entity.id
_entity.type
_entity.pdbx_description
1 polymer ?
#
loop_
_entity_poly.entity_id
_entity_poly.type
_entity_poly.pdbx_seq_one_letter_code
_entity_poly.pdbx_strand_id
1 'polypeptide(L)'
;MRRFIAIVFMALAGFGAALAHAQQRYAVISLIGDRMEIAYAKGVEGQPVDRIERRYIALDDSRIDRYTLLAANEVIKKVVPGPDPVLLQAFDRSYFEVSAGTGAIIEWTRQLVKDAKPRVTHAIVITKIQYEGVPAIQKAFVGGGTLEGVGFFVGREAPPKGMDPNSGGPGFLSPFAYFQVTLVDLSTGKVVREEKGTASTALSATNTDSGNAWDALSAERKLQTIIDLVKRELEIVLPKVLKGA
;
A
#
# COMPACT_ATOMS: atom_id res chain seq x y z
N MET A 1 55.51 26.42 -27.08
CA MET A 1 55.12 25.14 -26.50
C MET A 1 54.34 25.20 -25.16
N ARG A 2 54.09 26.36 -24.53
CA ARG A 2 53.40 26.47 -23.23
C ARG A 2 51.86 26.59 -23.30
N ARG A 3 51.28 26.81 -24.46
CA ARG A 3 49.79 26.99 -24.58
C ARG A 3 49.00 25.70 -24.90
N PHE A 4 49.65 24.61 -25.26
CA PHE A 4 48.97 23.34 -25.56
C PHE A 4 48.73 22.47 -24.34
N ILE A 5 49.45 22.68 -23.24
CA ILE A 5 49.30 21.86 -22.00
C ILE A 5 48.07 22.27 -21.19
N ALA A 6 47.62 23.53 -21.28
CA ALA A 6 46.46 24.02 -20.54
C ALA A 6 45.10 23.45 -21.03
N ILE A 7 45.00 23.13 -22.34
CA ILE A 7 43.74 22.63 -22.94
C ILE A 7 43.50 21.15 -22.60
N VAL A 8 44.56 20.36 -22.45
CA VAL A 8 44.46 18.93 -22.13
C VAL A 8 44.04 18.74 -20.66
N PHE A 9 44.41 19.62 -19.73
CA PHE A 9 43.99 19.55 -18.34
C PHE A 9 42.52 19.96 -18.14
N MET A 10 41.96 20.84 -18.94
CA MET A 10 40.55 21.22 -18.88
C MET A 10 39.60 20.12 -19.41
N ALA A 11 40.04 19.34 -20.38
CA ALA A 11 39.27 18.23 -20.93
C ALA A 11 39.19 17.03 -19.94
N LEU A 12 40.23 16.80 -19.15
CA LEU A 12 40.23 15.73 -18.13
C LEU A 12 39.44 16.07 -16.89
N ALA A 13 39.26 17.34 -16.51
CA ALA A 13 38.43 17.76 -15.40
C ALA A 13 36.92 17.64 -15.70
N GLY A 14 36.51 17.71 -16.97
CA GLY A 14 35.12 17.56 -17.39
C GLY A 14 34.60 16.10 -17.39
N PHE A 15 35.50 15.12 -17.52
CA PHE A 15 35.12 13.70 -17.51
C PHE A 15 34.98 13.09 -16.10
N GLY A 16 35.55 13.73 -15.07
CA GLY A 16 35.52 13.26 -13.70
C GLY A 16 34.19 13.49 -12.98
N ALA A 17 33.38 14.44 -13.44
CA ALA A 17 32.10 14.77 -12.79
C ALA A 17 30.92 13.89 -13.22
N ALA A 18 31.06 13.12 -14.30
CA ALA A 18 29.97 12.27 -14.82
C ALA A 18 29.91 10.86 -14.20
N LEU A 19 30.88 10.49 -13.35
CA LEU A 19 30.99 9.12 -12.82
C LEU A 19 30.52 8.91 -11.37
N ALA A 20 29.96 9.92 -10.73
CA ALA A 20 29.62 9.83 -9.29
C ALA A 20 28.13 9.79 -8.96
N HIS A 21 27.24 9.59 -9.93
CA HIS A 21 25.90 9.13 -9.57
C HIS A 21 26.00 7.61 -9.37
N ALA A 22 26.32 7.22 -8.14
CA ALA A 22 26.14 5.84 -7.73
C ALA A 22 24.71 5.47 -8.05
N GLN A 23 24.52 4.65 -9.08
CA GLN A 23 23.21 4.25 -9.58
C GLN A 23 22.42 3.70 -8.43
N GLN A 24 21.32 4.36 -8.07
CA GLN A 24 20.47 3.94 -6.97
C GLN A 24 19.92 2.56 -7.27
N ARG A 25 20.06 1.67 -6.30
CA ARG A 25 19.52 0.31 -6.37
C ARG A 25 18.52 0.13 -5.25
N TYR A 26 17.33 -0.30 -5.60
CA TYR A 26 16.21 -0.44 -4.69
C TYR A 26 16.00 -1.89 -4.28
N ALA A 27 15.72 -2.11 -2.99
CA ALA A 27 14.99 -3.28 -2.53
C ALA A 27 13.54 -2.90 -2.30
N VAL A 28 12.60 -3.79 -2.56
CA VAL A 28 11.17 -3.59 -2.29
C VAL A 28 10.68 -4.68 -1.36
N ILE A 29 9.98 -4.29 -0.32
CA ILE A 29 9.42 -5.18 0.70
C ILE A 29 7.96 -4.82 0.88
N SER A 30 7.06 -5.81 0.88
CA SER A 30 5.64 -5.63 1.19
C SER A 30 5.26 -6.36 2.46
N LEU A 31 4.56 -5.67 3.35
CA LEU A 31 4.08 -6.13 4.65
C LEU A 31 2.58 -5.82 4.83
N ILE A 32 1.78 -5.96 3.77
CA ILE A 32 0.34 -5.66 3.81
C ILE A 32 -0.55 -6.90 3.67
N GLY A 33 0.01 -8.04 3.29
CA GLY A 33 -0.71 -9.22 2.83
C GLY A 33 -0.85 -10.35 3.84
N ASP A 34 -0.67 -10.10 5.14
CA ASP A 34 -0.84 -11.12 6.18
C ASP A 34 -2.30 -11.48 6.45
N ARG A 35 -3.20 -10.49 6.35
CA ARG A 35 -4.63 -10.64 6.62
C ARG A 35 -5.46 -9.61 5.85
N MET A 36 -6.73 -9.92 5.62
CA MET A 36 -7.76 -8.96 5.20
C MET A 36 -8.66 -8.60 6.37
N GLU A 37 -8.97 -7.33 6.52
CA GLU A 37 -9.99 -6.84 7.44
C GLU A 37 -11.36 -6.88 6.77
N ILE A 38 -12.38 -7.40 7.47
CA ILE A 38 -13.78 -7.28 7.11
C ILE A 38 -14.46 -6.47 8.18
N ALA A 39 -14.88 -5.28 7.82
CA ALA A 39 -15.54 -4.34 8.71
C ALA A 39 -17.04 -4.27 8.40
N TYR A 40 -17.88 -4.62 9.36
CA TYR A 40 -19.34 -4.57 9.25
C TYR A 40 -19.87 -3.33 9.95
N ALA A 41 -20.65 -2.51 9.24
CA ALA A 41 -21.41 -1.45 9.89
C ALA A 41 -22.52 -2.06 10.74
N LYS A 42 -22.50 -1.84 12.06
CA LYS A 42 -23.64 -2.12 12.94
C LYS A 42 -24.51 -0.88 13.01
N GLY A 43 -25.59 -0.87 12.22
CA GLY A 43 -26.63 0.14 12.36
C GLY A 43 -27.29 0.01 13.73
N VAL A 44 -27.17 1.04 14.57
CA VAL A 44 -28.06 1.25 15.72
C VAL A 44 -28.61 2.66 15.57
N GLU A 45 -29.92 2.74 15.40
CA GLU A 45 -30.66 3.98 15.29
C GLU A 45 -30.34 4.92 16.47
N GLY A 46 -29.99 6.15 16.18
CA GLY A 46 -30.01 7.26 17.14
C GLY A 46 -28.78 7.49 18.00
N GLN A 47 -27.66 6.81 17.80
CA GLN A 47 -26.42 7.13 18.51
C GLN A 47 -25.24 7.27 17.56
N PRO A 48 -24.42 8.33 17.70
CA PRO A 48 -23.19 8.52 16.95
C PRO A 48 -22.09 7.63 17.53
N VAL A 49 -22.33 6.35 17.71
CA VAL A 49 -21.36 5.42 18.27
C VAL A 49 -20.88 4.52 17.17
N ASP A 50 -19.65 4.69 16.88
CA ASP A 50 -18.74 3.94 16.07
C ASP A 50 -18.76 2.44 16.40
N ARG A 51 -19.69 1.71 15.83
CA ARG A 51 -19.78 0.25 16.03
C ARG A 51 -19.50 -0.46 14.71
N ILE A 52 -18.23 -0.54 14.37
CA ILE A 52 -17.76 -1.44 13.34
C ILE A 52 -17.41 -2.76 14.00
N GLU A 53 -18.06 -3.83 13.60
CA GLU A 53 -17.61 -5.18 13.92
C GLU A 53 -16.51 -5.56 12.95
N ARG A 54 -15.33 -5.91 13.46
CA ARG A 54 -14.18 -6.31 12.64
C ARG A 54 -13.97 -7.80 12.72
N ARG A 55 -13.70 -8.38 11.56
CA ARG A 55 -13.20 -9.76 11.43
C ARG A 55 -11.97 -9.74 10.58
N TYR A 56 -11.04 -10.62 10.87
CA TYR A 56 -9.82 -10.75 10.11
C TYR A 56 -9.75 -12.12 9.46
N ILE A 57 -9.45 -12.14 8.17
CA ILE A 57 -9.18 -13.37 7.42
C ILE A 57 -7.67 -13.44 7.22
N ALA A 58 -7.02 -14.42 7.83
CA ALA A 58 -5.61 -14.68 7.58
C ALA A 58 -5.38 -15.09 6.12
N LEU A 59 -4.32 -14.58 5.53
CA LEU A 59 -3.91 -14.91 4.16
C LEU A 59 -2.63 -15.74 4.22
N ASP A 60 -2.76 -17.04 4.01
CA ASP A 60 -1.66 -17.99 4.21
C ASP A 60 -0.66 -18.03 3.06
N ASP A 61 -1.03 -17.51 1.89
CA ASP A 61 -0.29 -17.69 0.64
C ASP A 61 0.52 -16.50 0.16
N SER A 62 0.59 -15.42 0.94
CA SER A 62 1.32 -14.18 0.58
C SER A 62 0.99 -13.61 -0.81
N ARG A 63 -0.15 -13.98 -1.40
CA ARG A 63 -0.52 -13.53 -2.76
C ARG A 63 -0.57 -12.03 -2.88
N ILE A 64 -1.18 -11.34 -1.91
CA ILE A 64 -1.27 -9.87 -1.92
C ILE A 64 0.13 -9.26 -1.94
N ASP A 65 1.04 -9.70 -1.05
CA ASP A 65 2.41 -9.17 -1.02
C ASP A 65 3.15 -9.45 -2.33
N ARG A 66 3.03 -10.65 -2.89
CA ARG A 66 3.66 -10.98 -4.17
C ARG A 66 3.18 -10.09 -5.30
N TYR A 67 1.87 -9.88 -5.43
CA TYR A 67 1.34 -8.98 -6.45
C TYR A 67 1.69 -7.52 -6.18
N THR A 68 1.74 -7.09 -4.93
CA THR A 68 2.22 -5.76 -4.53
C THR A 68 3.67 -5.54 -4.95
N LEU A 69 4.56 -6.50 -4.71
CA LEU A 69 5.96 -6.45 -5.13
C LEU A 69 6.09 -6.38 -6.66
N LEU A 70 5.33 -7.18 -7.40
CA LEU A 70 5.33 -7.14 -8.87
C LEU A 70 4.82 -5.80 -9.40
N ALA A 71 3.74 -5.26 -8.84
CA ALA A 71 3.21 -3.96 -9.21
C ALA A 71 4.21 -2.84 -8.92
N ALA A 72 4.85 -2.86 -7.75
CA ALA A 72 5.90 -1.90 -7.41
C ALA A 72 7.08 -1.98 -8.38
N ASN A 73 7.53 -3.18 -8.75
CA ASN A 73 8.58 -3.38 -9.74
C ASN A 73 8.23 -2.75 -11.10
N GLU A 74 7.00 -2.95 -11.58
CA GLU A 74 6.53 -2.34 -12.84
C GLU A 74 6.56 -0.81 -12.78
N VAL A 75 6.15 -0.21 -11.66
CA VAL A 75 6.16 1.24 -11.49
C VAL A 75 7.59 1.77 -11.41
N ILE A 76 8.47 1.13 -10.62
CA ILE A 76 9.87 1.55 -10.48
C ILE A 76 10.56 1.55 -11.84
N LYS A 77 10.43 0.50 -12.64
CA LYS A 77 10.99 0.39 -13.97
C LYS A 77 10.53 1.51 -14.92
N LYS A 78 9.32 2.01 -14.76
CA LYS A 78 8.78 3.12 -15.56
C LYS A 78 9.29 4.48 -15.11
N VAL A 79 9.58 4.65 -13.83
CA VAL A 79 9.87 5.95 -13.21
C VAL A 79 11.37 6.19 -13.07
N VAL A 80 12.12 5.15 -12.74
CA VAL A 80 13.56 5.23 -12.46
C VAL A 80 14.33 4.41 -13.48
N PRO A 81 15.11 5.05 -14.36
CA PRO A 81 16.00 4.32 -15.23
C PRO A 81 17.12 3.68 -14.42
N GLY A 82 17.33 2.38 -14.58
CA GLY A 82 18.37 1.68 -13.83
C GLY A 82 18.16 0.17 -13.77
N PRO A 83 18.92 -0.50 -12.90
CA PRO A 83 18.78 -1.93 -12.71
C PRO A 83 17.45 -2.29 -12.03
N ASP A 84 16.98 -3.49 -12.31
CA ASP A 84 15.77 -4.03 -11.67
C ASP A 84 15.89 -4.00 -10.14
N PRO A 85 14.82 -3.65 -9.42
CA PRO A 85 14.81 -3.70 -7.97
C PRO A 85 14.88 -5.14 -7.46
N VAL A 86 15.45 -5.33 -6.29
CA VAL A 86 15.44 -6.60 -5.57
C VAL A 86 14.12 -6.74 -4.82
N LEU A 87 13.32 -7.73 -5.18
CA LEU A 87 12.05 -7.99 -4.52
C LEU A 87 12.27 -8.94 -3.34
N LEU A 88 11.91 -8.51 -2.15
CA LEU A 88 12.12 -9.26 -0.91
C LEU A 88 10.77 -9.65 -0.30
N GLN A 89 10.57 -10.93 -0.12
CA GLN A 89 9.38 -11.46 0.55
C GLN A 89 9.68 -11.67 2.03
N ALA A 90 8.85 -11.11 2.90
CA ALA A 90 8.92 -11.34 4.34
C ALA A 90 8.18 -12.64 4.69
N PHE A 91 8.86 -13.54 5.41
CA PHE A 91 8.26 -14.80 5.88
C PHE A 91 7.86 -14.73 7.35
N ASP A 92 8.52 -13.88 8.14
CA ASP A 92 8.20 -13.67 9.54
C ASP A 92 7.03 -12.69 9.68
N ARG A 93 5.90 -13.20 10.14
CA ARG A 93 4.66 -12.43 10.27
C ARG A 93 4.66 -11.44 11.42
N SER A 94 5.58 -11.54 12.36
CA SER A 94 5.71 -10.59 13.48
C SER A 94 5.95 -9.16 13.02
N TYR A 95 6.55 -8.98 11.84
CA TYR A 95 6.82 -7.66 11.26
C TYR A 95 5.60 -7.00 10.59
N PHE A 96 4.51 -7.74 10.41
CA PHE A 96 3.28 -7.19 9.82
C PHE A 96 2.43 -6.41 10.82
N GLU A 97 2.78 -6.40 12.09
CA GLU A 97 2.01 -5.67 13.10
C GLU A 97 2.31 -4.16 13.03
N VAL A 98 1.24 -3.36 12.95
CA VAL A 98 1.32 -1.89 12.91
C VAL A 98 2.03 -1.31 14.14
N SER A 99 2.01 -2.04 15.26
CA SER A 99 2.64 -1.66 16.52
C SER A 99 4.18 -1.68 16.51
N ALA A 100 4.81 -2.32 15.53
CA ALA A 100 6.26 -2.45 15.46
C ALA A 100 6.99 -1.10 15.29
N GLY A 101 6.29 -0.06 14.84
CA GLY A 101 6.86 1.27 14.59
C GLY A 101 7.84 1.31 13.41
N THR A 102 7.95 2.46 12.78
CA THR A 102 8.79 2.65 11.58
C THR A 102 10.26 2.32 11.83
N GLY A 103 10.80 2.64 13.03
CA GLY A 103 12.21 2.39 13.36
C GLY A 103 12.58 0.91 13.40
N ALA A 104 11.73 0.06 13.97
CA ALA A 104 11.95 -1.39 14.02
C ALA A 104 11.92 -2.01 12.62
N ILE A 105 11.00 -1.56 11.78
CA ILE A 105 10.89 -2.01 10.38
C ILE A 105 12.13 -1.61 9.58
N ILE A 106 12.65 -0.40 9.78
CA ILE A 106 13.88 0.06 9.11
C ILE A 106 15.07 -0.80 9.50
N GLU A 107 15.27 -1.05 10.79
CA GLU A 107 16.39 -1.86 11.26
C GLU A 107 16.30 -3.30 10.75
N TRP A 108 15.13 -3.91 10.81
CA TRP A 108 14.89 -5.22 10.23
C TRP A 108 15.17 -5.23 8.70
N THR A 109 14.72 -4.21 7.99
CA THR A 109 14.98 -4.07 6.55
C THR A 109 16.48 -4.01 6.27
N ARG A 110 17.24 -3.23 7.04
CA ARG A 110 18.70 -3.15 6.91
C ARG A 110 19.37 -4.51 7.11
N GLN A 111 18.91 -5.29 8.10
CA GLN A 111 19.43 -6.63 8.33
C GLN A 111 19.09 -7.58 7.17
N LEU A 112 17.84 -7.54 6.68
CA LEU A 112 17.40 -8.39 5.58
C LEU A 112 18.16 -8.14 4.28
N VAL A 113 18.53 -6.89 3.98
CA VAL A 113 19.25 -6.54 2.75
C VAL A 113 20.77 -6.57 2.89
N LYS A 114 21.30 -6.77 4.11
CA LYS A 114 22.75 -6.75 4.39
C LYS A 114 23.52 -7.71 3.49
N ASP A 115 22.96 -8.89 3.27
CA ASP A 115 23.57 -9.96 2.48
C ASP A 115 23.02 -10.04 1.06
N ALA A 116 22.11 -9.11 0.68
CA ALA A 116 21.53 -9.08 -0.65
C ALA A 116 22.58 -8.75 -1.71
N LYS A 117 22.62 -9.54 -2.77
CA LYS A 117 23.42 -9.29 -3.97
C LYS A 117 22.49 -9.13 -5.17
N PRO A 118 22.58 -8.05 -5.94
CA PRO A 118 23.54 -6.94 -5.89
C PRO A 118 23.31 -6.00 -4.71
N ARG A 119 24.35 -5.27 -4.29
CA ARG A 119 24.27 -4.32 -3.18
C ARG A 119 23.20 -3.25 -3.46
N VAL A 120 22.20 -3.17 -2.59
CA VAL A 120 21.14 -2.17 -2.65
C VAL A 120 21.53 -0.94 -1.82
N THR A 121 21.07 0.24 -2.25
CA THR A 121 21.36 1.52 -1.57
C THR A 121 20.13 2.06 -0.85
N HIS A 122 18.94 1.75 -1.35
CA HIS A 122 17.67 2.21 -0.80
C HIS A 122 16.68 1.05 -0.65
N ALA A 123 15.78 1.16 0.30
CA ALA A 123 14.67 0.23 0.45
C ALA A 123 13.34 0.97 0.33
N ILE A 124 12.40 0.37 -0.35
CA ILE A 124 11.00 0.76 -0.42
C ILE A 124 10.22 -0.24 0.44
N VAL A 125 9.67 0.24 1.54
CA VAL A 125 8.90 -0.58 2.49
C VAL A 125 7.43 -0.19 2.40
N ILE A 126 6.56 -1.16 2.14
CA ILE A 126 5.12 -0.97 2.02
C ILE A 126 4.47 -1.62 3.24
N THR A 127 3.87 -0.81 4.11
CA THR A 127 3.27 -1.24 5.39
C THR A 127 1.80 -0.88 5.47
N LYS A 128 1.05 -1.63 6.26
CA LYS A 128 -0.33 -1.26 6.60
C LYS A 128 -0.37 0.05 7.37
N ILE A 129 -1.44 0.81 7.19
CA ILE A 129 -1.78 1.94 8.06
C ILE A 129 -3.23 1.83 8.52
N GLN A 130 -3.49 2.43 9.66
CA GLN A 130 -4.85 2.76 10.08
C GLN A 130 -5.26 4.08 9.42
N TYR A 131 -6.45 4.11 8.87
CA TYR A 131 -7.02 5.29 8.24
C TYR A 131 -8.38 5.60 8.85
N GLU A 132 -8.51 6.84 9.33
CA GLU A 132 -9.78 7.35 9.83
C GLU A 132 -10.64 7.76 8.63
N GLY A 133 -11.63 6.97 8.32
CA GLY A 133 -12.54 7.23 7.23
C GLY A 133 -13.15 5.93 6.72
N VAL A 134 -14.46 5.91 6.69
CA VAL A 134 -15.19 4.87 5.98
C VAL A 134 -15.20 5.24 4.50
N PRO A 135 -15.08 4.27 3.59
CA PRO A 135 -15.15 4.53 2.16
C PRO A 135 -16.34 5.43 1.81
N ALA A 136 -16.06 6.56 1.17
CA ALA A 136 -17.10 7.50 0.77
C ALA A 136 -17.92 6.91 -0.37
N ILE A 137 -19.17 6.59 -0.11
CA ILE A 137 -20.12 6.21 -1.14
C ILE A 137 -20.90 7.46 -1.51
N GLN A 138 -20.73 7.96 -2.74
CA GLN A 138 -21.47 9.06 -3.34
C GLN A 138 -21.63 10.28 -2.42
N LYS A 139 -20.55 10.71 -1.73
CA LYS A 139 -20.55 11.84 -0.79
C LYS A 139 -21.29 11.62 0.55
N ALA A 140 -21.82 10.45 0.82
CA ALA A 140 -22.36 10.11 2.13
C ALA A 140 -21.31 9.39 2.97
N PHE A 141 -20.91 9.98 4.09
CA PHE A 141 -20.13 9.28 5.11
C PHE A 141 -21.05 8.25 5.79
N VAL A 142 -20.72 6.98 5.66
CA VAL A 142 -21.47 5.90 6.29
C VAL A 142 -20.68 5.41 7.50
N GLY A 143 -20.74 6.16 8.59
CA GLY A 143 -20.16 5.78 9.87
C GLY A 143 -18.79 6.43 10.16
N GLY A 144 -18.38 6.48 11.43
CA GLY A 144 -17.05 6.81 11.91
C GLY A 144 -16.27 5.52 12.20
N GLY A 145 -14.95 5.55 12.15
CA GLY A 145 -14.08 4.46 12.51
C GLY A 145 -12.80 4.39 11.71
N THR A 146 -11.88 3.57 12.21
CA THR A 146 -10.61 3.31 11.54
C THR A 146 -10.67 1.98 10.83
N LEU A 147 -10.15 1.91 9.61
CA LEU A 147 -9.89 0.68 8.87
C LEU A 147 -8.37 0.51 8.72
N GLU A 148 -7.91 -0.75 8.67
CA GLU A 148 -6.48 -1.05 8.63
C GLU A 148 -6.11 -1.92 7.43
N GLY A 149 -5.05 -1.53 6.72
CA GLY A 149 -4.45 -2.35 5.68
C GLY A 149 -5.37 -2.57 4.48
N VAL A 150 -5.64 -3.81 4.15
CA VAL A 150 -6.48 -4.18 3.00
C VAL A 150 -7.70 -4.97 3.46
N GLY A 151 -8.83 -4.74 2.78
CA GLY A 151 -10.04 -5.44 3.18
C GLY A 151 -11.31 -4.94 2.53
N PHE A 152 -12.42 -5.22 3.21
CA PHE A 152 -13.76 -4.87 2.76
C PHE A 152 -14.56 -4.25 3.89
N PHE A 153 -15.22 -3.15 3.59
CA PHE A 153 -16.29 -2.63 4.41
C PHE A 153 -17.62 -3.12 3.87
N VAL A 154 -18.44 -3.71 4.75
CA VAL A 154 -19.77 -4.24 4.45
C VAL A 154 -20.78 -3.31 5.08
N GLY A 155 -21.51 -2.58 4.28
CA GLY A 155 -22.53 -1.64 4.71
C GLY A 155 -23.93 -2.03 4.24
N ARG A 156 -24.92 -1.36 4.79
CA ARG A 156 -26.30 -1.39 4.32
C ARG A 156 -26.71 0.01 3.90
N GLU A 157 -27.49 0.15 2.88
CA GLU A 157 -28.12 1.42 2.56
C GLU A 157 -29.13 1.75 3.65
N ALA A 158 -29.08 2.98 4.15
CA ALA A 158 -30.09 3.45 5.10
C ALA A 158 -31.48 3.41 4.43
N PRO A 159 -32.52 2.93 5.12
CA PRO A 159 -33.86 2.99 4.58
C PRO A 159 -34.27 4.45 4.32
N PRO A 160 -35.11 4.71 3.33
CA PRO A 160 -35.70 6.02 3.11
C PRO A 160 -36.38 6.52 4.38
N LYS A 161 -36.30 7.85 4.60
CA LYS A 161 -36.87 8.49 5.79
C LYS A 161 -38.36 8.14 5.96
N GLY A 162 -38.69 7.53 7.09
CA GLY A 162 -40.08 7.12 7.41
C GLY A 162 -40.41 5.64 7.09
N MET A 163 -39.45 4.85 6.61
CA MET A 163 -39.58 3.40 6.49
C MET A 163 -39.01 2.69 7.73
N ASP A 164 -39.40 1.43 7.93
CA ASP A 164 -38.86 0.55 8.97
C ASP A 164 -37.31 0.54 8.87
N PRO A 165 -36.57 0.80 9.97
CA PRO A 165 -35.12 0.73 10.02
C PRO A 165 -34.54 -0.59 9.50
N ASN A 166 -35.30 -1.66 9.57
CA ASN A 166 -34.93 -2.99 9.08
C ASN A 166 -35.25 -3.21 7.58
N SER A 167 -35.96 -2.29 6.95
CA SER A 167 -36.30 -2.35 5.51
C SER A 167 -35.21 -1.77 4.60
N GLY A 168 -34.00 -1.59 5.13
CA GLY A 168 -32.85 -1.05 4.39
C GLY A 168 -32.65 -1.71 3.04
N GLY A 169 -32.23 -0.89 2.08
CA GLY A 169 -31.95 -1.33 0.70
C GLY A 169 -30.84 -2.37 0.63
N PRO A 170 -30.51 -2.82 -0.58
CA PRO A 170 -29.45 -3.78 -0.82
C PRO A 170 -28.17 -3.25 -0.19
N GLY A 171 -27.44 -4.13 0.47
CA GLY A 171 -26.15 -3.80 1.04
C GLY A 171 -25.13 -3.39 -0.01
N PHE A 172 -24.03 -2.85 0.42
CA PHE A 172 -22.88 -2.58 -0.44
C PHE A 172 -21.61 -3.19 0.13
N LEU A 173 -20.71 -3.53 -0.75
CA LEU A 173 -19.38 -4.02 -0.46
C LEU A 173 -18.37 -2.97 -0.92
N SER A 174 -17.53 -2.49 -0.01
CA SER A 174 -16.53 -1.49 -0.36
C SER A 174 -15.11 -2.04 -0.07
N PRO A 175 -14.40 -2.51 -1.10
CA PRO A 175 -12.99 -2.85 -0.96
C PRO A 175 -12.17 -1.60 -0.65
N PHE A 176 -11.16 -1.77 0.19
CA PHE A 176 -10.22 -0.71 0.54
C PHE A 176 -8.78 -1.24 0.61
N ALA A 177 -7.82 -0.33 0.38
CA ALA A 177 -6.39 -0.57 0.53
C ALA A 177 -5.75 0.69 1.14
N TYR A 178 -5.31 0.58 2.39
CA TYR A 178 -4.70 1.65 3.16
C TYR A 178 -3.29 1.22 3.58
N PHE A 179 -2.30 1.83 2.96
CA PHE A 179 -0.90 1.50 3.18
C PHE A 179 -0.01 2.73 3.09
N GLN A 180 1.18 2.62 3.65
CA GLN A 180 2.24 3.62 3.54
C GLN A 180 3.39 3.04 2.75
N VAL A 181 3.94 3.86 1.86
CA VAL A 181 5.17 3.57 1.13
C VAL A 181 6.27 4.44 1.70
N THR A 182 7.28 3.81 2.29
CA THR A 182 8.42 4.49 2.91
C THR A 182 9.68 4.20 2.13
N LEU A 183 10.39 5.25 1.69
CA LEU A 183 11.71 5.17 1.09
C LEU A 183 12.76 5.39 2.17
N VAL A 184 13.66 4.44 2.30
CA VAL A 184 14.75 4.44 3.30
C VAL A 184 16.10 4.44 2.62
N ASP A 185 16.99 5.35 3.01
CA ASP A 185 18.41 5.27 2.70
C ASP A 185 19.07 4.24 3.64
N LEU A 186 19.55 3.15 3.08
CA LEU A 186 20.13 2.05 3.86
C LEU A 186 21.51 2.37 4.44
N SER A 187 22.20 3.36 3.89
CA SER A 187 23.50 3.78 4.40
C SER A 187 23.37 4.55 5.71
N THR A 188 22.36 5.41 5.81
CA THR A 188 22.10 6.25 6.98
C THR A 188 21.02 5.67 7.90
N GLY A 189 20.17 4.76 7.39
CA GLY A 189 18.99 4.27 8.08
C GLY A 189 17.89 5.32 8.23
N LYS A 190 17.93 6.40 7.44
CA LYS A 190 16.96 7.48 7.51
C LYS A 190 15.84 7.29 6.49
N VAL A 191 14.64 7.69 6.88
CA VAL A 191 13.52 7.86 5.97
C VAL A 191 13.80 9.06 5.07
N VAL A 192 13.80 8.80 3.76
CA VAL A 192 13.97 9.84 2.73
C VAL A 192 12.61 10.48 2.42
N ARG A 193 11.58 9.64 2.27
CA ARG A 193 10.23 10.06 1.96
C ARG A 193 9.20 9.02 2.35
N GLU A 194 8.00 9.48 2.66
CA GLU A 194 6.84 8.66 2.93
C GLU A 194 5.62 9.20 2.20
N GLU A 195 4.78 8.30 1.68
CA GLU A 195 3.50 8.64 1.07
C GLU A 195 2.46 7.59 1.49
N LYS A 196 1.23 8.05 1.72
CA LYS A 196 0.11 7.18 2.08
C LYS A 196 -0.75 6.89 0.85
N GLY A 197 -1.06 5.62 0.65
CA GLY A 197 -2.06 5.15 -0.29
C GLY A 197 -3.39 4.91 0.44
N THR A 198 -4.46 5.52 -0.05
CA THR A 198 -5.78 5.44 0.59
C THR A 198 -6.85 5.22 -0.47
N ALA A 199 -6.84 4.04 -1.07
CA ALA A 199 -7.78 3.68 -2.12
C ALA A 199 -8.99 2.95 -1.56
N SER A 200 -10.18 3.32 -2.04
CA SER A 200 -11.42 2.57 -1.82
C SER A 200 -12.35 2.74 -3.01
N THR A 201 -13.32 1.84 -3.13
CA THR A 201 -14.41 1.94 -4.09
C THR A 201 -15.66 1.29 -3.50
N ALA A 202 -16.82 1.50 -4.09
CA ALA A 202 -18.07 0.89 -3.65
C ALA A 202 -18.66 0.03 -4.76
N LEU A 203 -19.11 -1.15 -4.38
CA LEU A 203 -19.80 -2.10 -5.24
C LEU A 203 -21.20 -2.31 -4.67
N SER A 204 -22.24 -1.99 -5.45
CA SER A 204 -23.62 -2.25 -5.05
C SER A 204 -23.87 -3.76 -5.07
N ALA A 205 -24.55 -4.26 -4.04
CA ALA A 205 -24.89 -5.67 -3.88
C ALA A 205 -26.37 -5.94 -4.23
N THR A 206 -26.89 -5.29 -5.24
CA THR A 206 -28.32 -5.33 -5.63
C THR A 206 -28.87 -6.70 -6.01
N ASN A 207 -28.01 -7.68 -6.25
CA ASN A 207 -28.44 -9.00 -6.79
C ASN A 207 -27.79 -10.16 -6.02
N THR A 208 -27.83 -10.15 -4.69
CA THR A 208 -27.41 -11.32 -3.92
C THR A 208 -28.63 -12.14 -3.49
N ASP A 209 -28.66 -13.42 -3.84
CA ASP A 209 -29.73 -14.35 -3.41
C ASP A 209 -29.82 -14.47 -1.88
N SER A 210 -28.71 -14.25 -1.18
CA SER A 210 -28.61 -14.30 0.28
C SER A 210 -29.03 -13.00 0.98
N GLY A 211 -29.22 -11.90 0.27
CA GLY A 211 -29.40 -10.56 0.84
C GLY A 211 -28.17 -10.02 1.62
N ASN A 212 -27.05 -10.74 1.58
CA ASN A 212 -25.80 -10.35 2.24
C ASN A 212 -24.82 -9.78 1.22
N ALA A 213 -24.42 -8.51 1.40
CA ALA A 213 -23.50 -7.85 0.49
C ALA A 213 -22.13 -8.56 0.38
N TRP A 214 -21.72 -9.28 1.43
CA TRP A 214 -20.50 -10.08 1.39
C TRP A 214 -20.52 -11.16 0.28
N ASP A 215 -21.66 -11.71 -0.03
CA ASP A 215 -21.82 -12.79 -1.02
C ASP A 215 -21.90 -12.27 -2.46
N ALA A 216 -21.86 -10.94 -2.65
CA ALA A 216 -21.88 -10.32 -3.98
C ALA A 216 -20.67 -10.69 -4.87
N LEU A 217 -19.57 -11.07 -4.26
CA LEU A 217 -18.34 -11.50 -4.94
C LEU A 217 -17.88 -12.87 -4.44
N SER A 218 -17.42 -13.71 -5.36
CA SER A 218 -16.69 -14.93 -4.98
C SER A 218 -15.37 -14.60 -4.25
N ALA A 219 -14.79 -15.56 -3.53
CA ALA A 219 -13.53 -15.37 -2.82
C ALA A 219 -12.39 -14.92 -3.76
N GLU A 220 -12.30 -15.53 -4.96
CA GLU A 220 -11.29 -15.17 -5.95
C GLU A 220 -11.50 -13.74 -6.48
N ARG A 221 -12.74 -13.34 -6.74
CA ARG A 221 -13.07 -11.98 -7.17
C ARG A 221 -12.76 -10.94 -6.09
N LYS A 222 -13.01 -11.26 -4.82
CA LYS A 222 -12.62 -10.40 -3.68
C LYS A 222 -11.12 -10.17 -3.67
N LEU A 223 -10.34 -11.26 -3.74
CA LEU A 223 -8.88 -11.16 -3.77
C LEU A 223 -8.38 -10.33 -4.96
N GLN A 224 -8.89 -10.61 -6.16
CA GLN A 224 -8.50 -9.86 -7.36
C GLN A 224 -8.84 -8.37 -7.23
N THR A 225 -10.00 -8.04 -6.66
CA THR A 225 -10.40 -6.64 -6.44
C THR A 225 -9.44 -5.90 -5.53
N ILE A 226 -8.96 -6.54 -4.45
CA ILE A 226 -7.94 -5.96 -3.56
C ILE A 226 -6.61 -5.77 -4.30
N ILE A 227 -6.16 -6.77 -5.06
CA ILE A 227 -4.92 -6.69 -5.84
C ILE A 227 -4.97 -5.52 -6.83
N ASP A 228 -6.08 -5.38 -7.56
CA ASP A 228 -6.25 -4.31 -8.53
C ASP A 228 -6.28 -2.93 -7.86
N LEU A 229 -6.88 -2.85 -6.68
CA LEU A 229 -6.94 -1.61 -5.89
C LEU A 229 -5.54 -1.20 -5.39
N VAL A 230 -4.77 -2.14 -4.85
CA VAL A 230 -3.38 -1.92 -4.42
C VAL A 230 -2.51 -1.49 -5.60
N LYS A 231 -2.61 -2.20 -6.74
CA LYS A 231 -1.85 -1.88 -7.95
C LYS A 231 -2.12 -0.45 -8.43
N ARG A 232 -3.39 -0.08 -8.56
CA ARG A 232 -3.80 1.27 -8.98
C ARG A 232 -3.27 2.35 -8.05
N GLU A 233 -3.33 2.12 -6.75
CA GLU A 233 -2.87 3.10 -5.77
C GLU A 233 -1.34 3.22 -5.75
N LEU A 234 -0.61 2.13 -5.95
CA LEU A 234 0.85 2.16 -6.11
C LEU A 234 1.29 2.97 -7.34
N GLU A 235 0.54 2.92 -8.43
CA GLU A 235 0.81 3.73 -9.63
C GLU A 235 0.71 5.25 -9.35
N ILE A 236 -0.04 5.65 -8.32
CA ILE A 236 -0.20 7.04 -7.89
C ILE A 236 0.86 7.44 -6.86
N VAL A 237 1.10 6.58 -5.86
CA VAL A 237 1.90 6.90 -4.67
C VAL A 237 3.39 6.72 -4.92
N LEU A 238 3.79 5.62 -5.55
CA LEU A 238 5.19 5.26 -5.70
C LEU A 238 6.00 6.26 -6.54
N PRO A 239 5.48 6.85 -7.63
CA PRO A 239 6.18 7.92 -8.34
C PRO A 239 6.44 9.15 -7.48
N LYS A 240 5.57 9.46 -6.49
CA LYS A 240 5.77 10.58 -5.58
C LYS A 240 6.92 10.31 -4.62
N VAL A 241 7.00 9.06 -4.12
CA VAL A 241 8.08 8.61 -3.24
C VAL A 241 9.43 8.64 -3.95
N LEU A 242 9.46 8.28 -5.24
CA LEU A 242 10.67 8.20 -6.04
C LEU A 242 11.14 9.54 -6.64
N LYS A 243 10.29 10.58 -6.65
CA LYS A 243 10.67 11.90 -7.18
C LYS A 243 11.74 12.55 -6.30
N GLY A 244 12.94 12.75 -6.88
CA GLY A 244 14.06 13.44 -6.22
C GLY A 244 14.84 12.56 -5.24
N ALA A 245 14.73 11.25 -5.38
CA ALA A 245 15.63 10.31 -4.72
C ALA A 245 16.89 10.10 -5.56
#